data_efb95a9f456b4bff7cf432d9b57ec89a
#
_entry.id   efb95a9f456b4bff7cf432d9b57ec89a
#
_cell.length_a   1.000
_cell.length_b   1.000
_cell.length_c   1.000
_cell.angle_alpha   90.00
_cell.angle_beta   90.00
_cell.angle_gamma   90.00
#
_symmetry.space_group_name_H-M   'P 1'
#
loop_
_entity.id
_entity.type
_entity.pdbx_description
1 polymer ?
#
loop_
_entity_poly.entity_id
_entity_poly.type
_entity_poly.pdbx_seq_one_letter_code
_entity_poly.pdbx_strand_id
1 'polypeptide(L)'
;LSVFLILSMWYLFGAVNITIPTVISLLYIFKYQQAFRLRDVLRISLRMTVLCGAAIVCWVNLPLCILGNLAVPLGLVYSLSDRFTPKAYYIYVMEFVFLEMLPVSGSAILTRFFALFYGLLVFAAAFYCYARRAKRRRHYGTVRKGMKTLATQLENRALGTPDDGLAQTLATLCAHMSHVVYTSRNTRFLATGYGKINYLFLLFFQRMAYCLAHFFPAGQTLAPQDASYLRQLS
;
A
#
# COMPACT_ATOMS: atom_id res chain seq x y z
N LEU A 1 1.18 -7.07 -16.31
CA LEU A 1 0.23 -5.97 -16.46
C LEU A 1 0.83 -4.81 -17.22
N SER A 2 1.99 -4.26 -16.79
CA SER A 2 2.60 -3.08 -17.39
C SER A 2 2.88 -3.24 -18.90
N VAL A 3 3.53 -4.33 -19.29
CA VAL A 3 3.83 -4.61 -20.71
C VAL A 3 2.55 -4.72 -21.52
N PHE A 4 1.54 -5.43 -21.01
CA PHE A 4 0.23 -5.55 -21.68
C PHE A 4 -0.44 -4.19 -21.83
N LEU A 5 -0.45 -3.36 -20.78
CA LEU A 5 -1.03 -2.02 -20.83
C LEU A 5 -0.32 -1.13 -21.85
N ILE A 6 1.01 -1.12 -21.87
CA ILE A 6 1.79 -0.30 -22.80
C ILE A 6 1.51 -0.72 -24.25
N LEU A 7 1.59 -2.01 -24.54
CA LEU A 7 1.39 -2.52 -25.90
C LEU A 7 -0.06 -2.30 -26.39
N SER A 8 -1.06 -2.60 -25.55
CA SER A 8 -2.47 -2.40 -25.90
C SER A 8 -2.83 -0.93 -26.08
N MET A 9 -2.29 -0.04 -25.21
CA MET A 9 -2.50 1.41 -25.34
C MET A 9 -1.85 1.96 -26.61
N TRP A 10 -0.62 1.56 -26.90
CA TRP A 10 0.06 1.98 -28.11
C TRP A 10 -0.70 1.57 -29.37
N TYR A 11 -1.16 0.33 -29.40
CA TYR A 11 -1.92 -0.18 -30.55
C TYR A 11 -3.30 0.49 -30.73
N LEU A 12 -4.04 0.72 -29.63
CA LEU A 12 -5.40 1.25 -29.68
C LEU A 12 -5.48 2.78 -29.77
N PHE A 13 -4.58 3.49 -29.09
CA PHE A 13 -4.67 4.94 -28.86
C PHE A 13 -3.44 5.72 -29.34
N GLY A 14 -2.45 5.03 -29.90
CA GLY A 14 -1.23 5.64 -30.43
C GLY A 14 -0.20 6.07 -29.37
N ALA A 15 0.98 6.50 -29.85
CA ALA A 15 2.15 6.80 -29.03
C ALA A 15 1.95 8.00 -28.09
N VAL A 16 1.08 8.95 -28.43
CA VAL A 16 0.85 10.19 -27.65
C VAL A 16 0.26 9.87 -26.25
N ASN A 17 -0.38 8.73 -26.08
CA ASN A 17 -1.02 8.33 -24.85
C ASN A 17 -0.19 7.32 -24.01
N ILE A 18 1.10 7.11 -24.37
CA ILE A 18 1.98 6.11 -23.71
C ILE A 18 2.33 6.44 -22.26
N THR A 19 2.15 7.69 -21.84
CA THR A 19 2.36 8.11 -20.45
C THR A 19 1.32 7.57 -19.50
N ILE A 20 0.07 7.41 -19.96
CA ILE A 20 -1.05 6.91 -19.15
C ILE A 20 -0.78 5.49 -18.62
N PRO A 21 -0.41 4.48 -19.45
CA PRO A 21 -0.12 3.15 -18.95
C PRO A 21 1.07 3.11 -18.00
N THR A 22 2.04 4.00 -18.14
CA THR A 22 3.18 4.09 -17.23
C THR A 22 2.73 4.48 -15.83
N VAL A 23 1.92 5.53 -15.70
CA VAL A 23 1.39 6.00 -14.41
C VAL A 23 0.43 4.99 -13.79
N ILE A 24 -0.44 4.38 -14.59
CA ILE A 24 -1.37 3.34 -14.13
C ILE A 24 -0.60 2.09 -13.63
N SER A 25 0.51 1.74 -14.29
CA SER A 25 1.37 0.65 -13.84
C SER A 25 2.03 0.95 -12.51
N LEU A 26 2.53 2.17 -12.32
CA LEU A 26 3.05 2.64 -11.03
C LEU A 26 1.95 2.62 -9.95
N LEU A 27 0.77 3.13 -10.27
CA LEU A 27 -0.39 3.10 -9.37
C LEU A 27 -0.71 1.67 -8.93
N TYR A 28 -0.68 0.70 -9.85
CA TYR A 28 -0.88 -0.71 -9.54
C TYR A 28 0.18 -1.23 -8.58
N ILE A 29 1.46 -0.95 -8.81
CA ILE A 29 2.57 -1.37 -7.95
C ILE A 29 2.41 -0.83 -6.52
N PHE A 30 1.97 0.42 -6.35
CA PHE A 30 1.76 1.01 -5.03
C PHE A 30 0.47 0.55 -4.33
N LYS A 31 -0.53 0.12 -5.10
CA LYS A 31 -1.87 -0.21 -4.55
C LYS A 31 -2.18 -1.71 -4.50
N TYR A 32 -1.47 -2.57 -5.23
CA TYR A 32 -1.82 -3.99 -5.36
C TYR A 32 -1.88 -4.76 -4.04
N GLN A 33 -1.12 -4.32 -3.02
CA GLN A 33 -1.13 -4.94 -1.69
C GLN A 33 -2.30 -4.50 -0.81
N GLN A 34 -2.99 -3.43 -1.17
CA GLN A 34 -4.13 -2.91 -0.41
C GLN A 34 -5.38 -3.76 -0.65
N ALA A 35 -6.32 -3.72 0.31
CA ALA A 35 -7.61 -4.40 0.13
C ALA A 35 -8.41 -3.74 -0.99
N PHE A 36 -8.93 -4.55 -1.92
CA PHE A 36 -9.80 -4.05 -2.98
C PHE A 36 -11.10 -3.51 -2.40
N ARG A 37 -11.38 -2.25 -2.69
CA ARG A 37 -12.66 -1.59 -2.40
C ARG A 37 -13.08 -0.81 -3.63
N LEU A 38 -14.26 -1.08 -4.15
CA LEU A 38 -14.79 -0.37 -5.33
C LEU A 38 -14.80 1.16 -5.12
N ARG A 39 -15.13 1.61 -3.92
CA ARG A 39 -15.12 3.04 -3.57
C ARG A 39 -13.74 3.70 -3.73
N ASP A 40 -12.68 2.97 -3.41
CA ASP A 40 -11.32 3.50 -3.53
C ASP A 40 -10.88 3.54 -5.00
N VAL A 41 -11.28 2.53 -5.80
CA VAL A 41 -11.09 2.52 -7.25
C VAL A 41 -11.83 3.70 -7.90
N LEU A 42 -13.09 3.93 -7.53
CA LEU A 42 -13.86 5.07 -8.04
C LEU A 42 -13.23 6.43 -7.67
N ARG A 43 -12.72 6.59 -6.44
CA ARG A 43 -12.01 7.82 -6.05
C ARG A 43 -10.72 8.01 -6.83
N ILE A 44 -9.96 6.95 -7.07
CA ILE A 44 -8.75 7.00 -7.89
C ILE A 44 -9.13 7.41 -9.31
N SER A 45 -10.12 6.74 -9.92
CA SER A 45 -10.59 7.05 -11.26
C SER A 45 -11.05 8.50 -11.39
N LEU A 46 -11.84 8.99 -10.43
CA LEU A 46 -12.30 10.37 -10.42
C LEU A 46 -11.13 11.35 -10.36
N ARG A 47 -10.15 11.12 -9.48
CA ARG A 47 -8.97 11.97 -9.37
C ARG A 47 -8.16 12.01 -10.66
N MET A 48 -7.88 10.85 -11.26
CA MET A 48 -7.15 10.74 -12.52
C MET A 48 -7.88 11.48 -13.65
N THR A 49 -9.20 11.34 -13.74
CA THR A 49 -10.02 12.06 -14.74
C THR A 49 -9.99 13.58 -14.51
N VAL A 50 -10.08 14.03 -13.25
CA VAL A 50 -10.00 15.46 -12.91
C VAL A 50 -8.63 16.03 -13.26
N LEU A 51 -7.54 15.29 -12.99
CA LEU A 51 -6.18 15.71 -13.34
C LEU A 51 -5.96 15.78 -14.84
N CYS A 52 -6.52 14.82 -15.60
CA CYS A 52 -6.51 14.87 -17.05
C CYS A 52 -7.23 16.12 -17.59
N GLY A 53 -8.38 16.44 -17.04
CA GLY A 53 -9.10 17.69 -17.36
C GLY A 53 -8.32 18.93 -16.99
N ALA A 54 -7.69 18.97 -15.82
CA ALA A 54 -6.85 20.07 -15.38
C ALA A 54 -5.65 20.29 -16.30
N ALA A 55 -4.96 19.24 -16.72
CA ALA A 55 -3.84 19.32 -17.66
C ALA A 55 -4.28 19.90 -19.01
N ILE A 56 -5.47 19.51 -19.51
CA ILE A 56 -6.01 20.07 -20.77
C ILE A 56 -6.33 21.55 -20.62
N VAL A 57 -6.91 21.97 -19.49
CA VAL A 57 -7.21 23.39 -19.21
C VAL A 57 -5.95 24.25 -19.11
N CYS A 58 -4.88 23.71 -18.53
CA CYS A 58 -3.57 24.39 -18.47
C CYS A 58 -3.00 24.76 -19.87
N TRP A 59 -3.37 24.00 -20.89
CA TRP A 59 -2.92 24.24 -22.26
C TRP A 59 -3.68 25.36 -23.01
N VAL A 60 -4.78 25.84 -22.46
CA VAL A 60 -5.59 26.89 -23.12
C VAL A 60 -4.86 28.23 -23.14
N ASN A 61 -4.23 28.63 -22.02
CA ASN A 61 -3.59 29.93 -21.85
C ASN A 61 -2.36 29.84 -20.94
N LEU A 62 -1.31 30.64 -21.20
CA LEU A 62 -0.10 30.70 -20.37
C LEU A 62 -0.38 31.02 -18.90
N PRO A 63 -1.24 32.00 -18.53
CA PRO A 63 -1.59 32.26 -17.13
C PRO A 63 -2.22 31.06 -16.43
N LEU A 64 -3.10 30.32 -17.11
CA LEU A 64 -3.73 29.09 -16.58
C LEU A 64 -2.68 27.97 -16.42
N CYS A 65 -1.73 27.88 -17.33
CA CYS A 65 -0.61 26.94 -17.22
C CYS A 65 0.23 27.22 -15.96
N ILE A 66 0.63 28.47 -15.72
CA ILE A 66 1.41 28.84 -14.52
C ILE A 66 0.62 28.59 -13.24
N LEU A 67 -0.66 29.01 -13.19
CA LEU A 67 -1.52 28.78 -12.04
C LEU A 67 -1.78 27.31 -11.79
N GLY A 68 -2.03 26.51 -12.86
CA GLY A 68 -2.27 25.09 -12.77
C GLY A 68 -1.06 24.32 -12.25
N ASN A 69 0.12 24.65 -12.75
CA ASN A 69 1.38 24.03 -12.31
C ASN A 69 1.74 24.36 -10.86
N LEU A 70 1.25 25.44 -10.31
CA LEU A 70 1.40 25.78 -8.90
C LEU A 70 0.27 25.15 -8.05
N ALA A 71 -0.98 25.37 -8.46
CA ALA A 71 -2.16 25.02 -7.64
C ALA A 71 -2.40 23.51 -7.57
N VAL A 72 -2.25 22.78 -8.70
CA VAL A 72 -2.56 21.35 -8.75
C VAL A 72 -1.58 20.54 -7.88
N PRO A 73 -0.25 20.66 -8.01
CA PRO A 73 0.68 19.94 -7.15
C PRO A 73 0.53 20.31 -5.67
N LEU A 74 0.37 21.61 -5.34
CA LEU A 74 0.16 22.04 -3.95
C LEU A 74 -1.14 21.46 -3.37
N GLY A 75 -2.24 21.50 -4.13
CA GLY A 75 -3.52 20.91 -3.72
C GLY A 75 -3.42 19.40 -3.52
N LEU A 76 -2.68 18.69 -4.38
CA LEU A 76 -2.44 17.25 -4.23
C LEU A 76 -1.60 16.93 -2.99
N VAL A 77 -0.52 17.68 -2.76
CA VAL A 77 0.31 17.51 -1.56
C VAL A 77 -0.55 17.75 -0.32
N TYR A 78 -1.28 18.85 -0.25
CA TYR A 78 -2.12 19.19 0.90
C TYR A 78 -3.22 18.15 1.16
N SER A 79 -3.89 17.66 0.09
CA SER A 79 -5.03 16.75 0.22
C SER A 79 -4.65 15.28 0.42
N LEU A 80 -3.46 14.85 -0.02
CA LEU A 80 -3.04 13.45 -0.06
C LEU A 80 -1.87 13.12 0.86
N SER A 81 -1.10 14.12 1.31
CA SER A 81 -0.02 13.91 2.27
C SER A 81 -0.62 13.62 3.64
N ASP A 82 -0.34 12.45 4.17
CA ASP A 82 -0.72 12.03 5.51
C ASP A 82 0.53 11.53 6.24
N ARG A 83 0.54 11.62 7.56
CA ARG A 83 1.64 11.16 8.43
C ARG A 83 2.07 9.71 8.14
N PHE A 84 1.13 8.85 7.71
CA PHE A 84 1.37 7.43 7.44
C PHE A 84 1.70 7.13 5.97
N THR A 85 1.37 8.03 5.05
CA THR A 85 1.63 7.89 3.61
C THR A 85 2.10 9.21 3.01
N PRO A 86 3.28 9.69 3.41
CA PRO A 86 3.74 11.03 3.04
C PRO A 86 3.94 11.20 1.52
N LYS A 87 4.11 10.10 0.78
CA LYS A 87 4.34 10.12 -0.68
C LYS A 87 3.10 9.73 -1.50
N ALA A 88 1.89 9.73 -0.91
CA ALA A 88 0.68 9.28 -1.61
C ALA A 88 0.29 10.20 -2.80
N TYR A 89 0.69 11.47 -2.77
CA TYR A 89 0.46 12.44 -3.84
C TYR A 89 1.32 12.21 -5.08
N TYR A 90 2.49 11.56 -4.92
CA TYR A 90 3.54 11.50 -5.95
C TYR A 90 3.04 10.99 -7.30
N ILE A 91 2.26 9.90 -7.31
CA ILE A 91 1.74 9.30 -8.54
C ILE A 91 0.81 10.25 -9.29
N TYR A 92 -0.02 10.98 -8.56
CA TYR A 92 -0.97 11.93 -9.14
C TYR A 92 -0.28 13.18 -9.71
N VAL A 93 0.78 13.64 -9.04
CA VAL A 93 1.62 14.73 -9.57
C VAL A 93 2.34 14.27 -10.83
N MET A 94 2.91 13.05 -10.82
CA MET A 94 3.54 12.47 -12.02
C MET A 94 2.56 12.36 -13.19
N GLU A 95 1.32 11.94 -12.94
CA GLU A 95 0.29 11.90 -13.98
C GLU A 95 0.02 13.27 -14.56
N PHE A 96 -0.23 14.25 -13.70
CA PHE A 96 -0.50 15.62 -14.13
C PHE A 96 0.63 16.16 -15.01
N VAL A 97 1.89 16.06 -14.58
CA VAL A 97 3.08 16.50 -15.31
C VAL A 97 3.21 15.76 -16.65
N PHE A 98 3.07 14.46 -16.68
CA PHE A 98 3.18 13.68 -17.93
C PHE A 98 2.06 14.00 -18.93
N LEU A 99 0.85 14.27 -18.46
CA LEU A 99 -0.26 14.68 -19.32
C LEU A 99 -0.04 16.08 -19.89
N GLU A 100 0.60 16.96 -19.11
CA GLU A 100 0.94 18.31 -19.54
C GLU A 100 2.12 18.36 -20.51
N MET A 101 3.11 17.48 -20.35
CA MET A 101 4.23 17.36 -21.29
C MET A 101 3.81 16.95 -22.71
N LEU A 102 2.69 16.27 -22.86
CA LEU A 102 2.17 15.79 -24.15
C LEU A 102 0.81 16.43 -24.45
N PRO A 103 0.77 17.66 -24.92
CA PRO A 103 -0.46 18.36 -25.20
C PRO A 103 -1.29 17.67 -26.29
N VAL A 104 -2.60 17.75 -26.15
CA VAL A 104 -3.55 17.26 -27.15
C VAL A 104 -4.59 18.34 -27.45
N SER A 105 -5.01 18.41 -28.70
CA SER A 105 -6.02 19.36 -29.15
C SER A 105 -7.10 18.70 -30.02
N GLY A 106 -8.22 19.34 -30.15
CA GLY A 106 -9.32 18.87 -31.01
C GLY A 106 -9.85 17.50 -30.63
N SER A 107 -10.00 16.61 -31.60
CA SER A 107 -10.53 15.25 -31.41
C SER A 107 -9.63 14.35 -30.56
N ALA A 108 -8.35 14.65 -30.46
CA ALA A 108 -7.42 13.88 -29.66
C ALA A 108 -7.70 13.98 -28.14
N ILE A 109 -8.43 15.01 -27.69
CA ILE A 109 -8.87 15.15 -26.29
C ILE A 109 -9.78 13.98 -25.91
N LEU A 110 -10.78 13.67 -26.72
CA LEU A 110 -11.68 12.54 -26.49
C LEU A 110 -10.91 11.21 -26.49
N THR A 111 -10.00 11.02 -27.43
CA THR A 111 -9.13 9.84 -27.49
C THR A 111 -8.32 9.66 -26.20
N ARG A 112 -7.82 10.76 -25.61
CA ARG A 112 -7.09 10.74 -24.34
C ARG A 112 -7.98 10.32 -23.17
N PHE A 113 -9.21 10.81 -23.09
CA PHE A 113 -10.15 10.37 -22.06
C PHE A 113 -10.53 8.89 -22.23
N PHE A 114 -10.75 8.40 -23.44
CA PHE A 114 -10.99 6.99 -23.69
C PHE A 114 -9.77 6.12 -23.32
N ALA A 115 -8.56 6.57 -23.65
CA ALA A 115 -7.33 5.90 -23.24
C ALA A 115 -7.20 5.81 -21.72
N LEU A 116 -7.44 6.91 -21.01
CA LEU A 116 -7.44 6.94 -19.55
C LEU A 116 -8.49 6.00 -18.96
N PHE A 117 -9.71 6.04 -19.47
CA PHE A 117 -10.80 5.17 -19.01
C PHE A 117 -10.48 3.69 -19.23
N TYR A 118 -9.97 3.33 -20.42
CA TYR A 118 -9.51 1.97 -20.71
C TYR A 118 -8.42 1.52 -19.72
N GLY A 119 -7.40 2.35 -19.49
CA GLY A 119 -6.34 2.04 -18.56
C GLY A 119 -6.83 1.83 -17.13
N LEU A 120 -7.76 2.67 -16.66
CA LEU A 120 -8.39 2.55 -15.34
C LEU A 120 -9.27 1.30 -15.24
N LEU A 121 -9.94 0.90 -16.31
CA LEU A 121 -10.73 -0.34 -16.36
C LEU A 121 -9.82 -1.57 -16.24
N VAL A 122 -8.71 -1.61 -17.01
CA VAL A 122 -7.72 -2.69 -16.91
C VAL A 122 -7.08 -2.73 -15.52
N PHE A 123 -6.76 -1.56 -14.93
CA PHE A 123 -6.28 -1.46 -13.56
C PHE A 123 -7.29 -2.05 -12.56
N ALA A 124 -8.56 -1.67 -12.66
CA ALA A 124 -9.61 -2.16 -11.77
C ALA A 124 -9.79 -3.68 -11.88
N ALA A 125 -9.79 -4.22 -13.11
CA ALA A 125 -9.89 -5.65 -13.36
C ALA A 125 -8.69 -6.42 -12.79
N ALA A 126 -7.47 -5.93 -13.03
CA ALA A 126 -6.25 -6.54 -12.52
C ALA A 126 -6.20 -6.49 -10.98
N PHE A 127 -6.58 -5.36 -10.39
CA PHE A 127 -6.63 -5.19 -8.95
C PHE A 127 -7.68 -6.11 -8.30
N TYR A 128 -8.87 -6.23 -8.91
CA TYR A 128 -9.91 -7.16 -8.47
C TYR A 128 -9.45 -8.62 -8.53
N CYS A 129 -8.87 -9.05 -9.67
CA CYS A 129 -8.35 -10.41 -9.84
C CYS A 129 -7.26 -10.74 -8.82
N TYR A 130 -6.34 -9.80 -8.58
CA TYR A 130 -5.29 -9.97 -7.58
C TYR A 130 -5.88 -10.06 -6.17
N ALA A 131 -6.78 -9.15 -5.81
CA ALA A 131 -7.42 -9.14 -4.49
C ALA A 131 -8.21 -10.43 -4.22
N ARG A 132 -8.91 -10.96 -5.25
CA ARG A 132 -9.62 -12.24 -5.15
C ARG A 132 -8.67 -13.42 -4.92
N ARG A 133 -7.52 -13.45 -5.60
CA ARG A 133 -6.48 -14.46 -5.40
C ARG A 133 -5.79 -14.31 -4.04
N ALA A 134 -5.47 -13.07 -3.66
CA ALA A 134 -4.81 -12.77 -2.39
C ALA A 134 -5.70 -13.08 -1.19
N LYS A 135 -7.02 -12.88 -1.30
CA LYS A 135 -7.99 -13.24 -0.25
C LYS A 135 -7.96 -14.74 0.09
N ARG A 136 -7.68 -15.60 -0.88
CA ARG A 136 -7.49 -17.05 -0.65
C ARG A 136 -6.19 -17.40 0.11
N ARG A 137 -5.12 -16.59 -0.04
CA ARG A 137 -3.78 -16.91 0.52
C ARG A 137 -3.44 -16.17 1.82
N ARG A 138 -4.11 -15.06 2.13
CA ARG A 138 -3.71 -14.11 3.20
C ARG A 138 -4.45 -14.27 4.52
N HIS A 139 -5.36 -15.23 4.67
CA HIS A 139 -5.98 -15.45 5.96
C HIS A 139 -4.90 -15.90 6.96
N TYR A 140 -4.56 -15.00 7.87
CA TYR A 140 -3.68 -15.25 9.02
C TYR A 140 -2.20 -15.57 8.76
N GLY A 141 -1.67 -15.39 7.54
CA GLY A 141 -0.25 -15.66 7.25
C GLY A 141 0.71 -14.85 8.12
N THR A 142 0.41 -13.57 8.34
CA THR A 142 1.21 -12.67 9.19
C THR A 142 1.14 -13.06 10.65
N VAL A 143 -0.06 -13.39 11.15
CA VAL A 143 -0.28 -13.85 12.52
C VAL A 143 0.45 -15.17 12.76
N ARG A 144 0.31 -16.13 11.84
CA ARG A 144 0.99 -17.42 11.93
C ARG A 144 2.52 -17.27 11.93
N LYS A 145 3.05 -16.36 11.08
CA LYS A 145 4.49 -16.07 11.08
C LYS A 145 4.92 -15.46 12.41
N GLY A 146 4.16 -14.51 12.96
CA GLY A 146 4.43 -13.90 14.26
C GLY A 146 4.43 -14.91 15.39
N MET A 147 3.43 -15.80 15.45
CA MET A 147 3.36 -16.88 16.45
C MET A 147 4.57 -17.81 16.34
N LYS A 148 4.93 -18.23 15.12
CA LYS A 148 6.10 -19.10 14.93
C LYS A 148 7.40 -18.41 15.37
N THR A 149 7.59 -17.12 15.02
CA THR A 149 8.75 -16.36 15.45
C THR A 149 8.81 -16.22 16.97
N LEU A 150 7.66 -15.97 17.62
CA LEU A 150 7.56 -15.86 19.06
C LEU A 150 7.84 -17.19 19.74
N ALA A 151 7.28 -18.31 19.25
CA ALA A 151 7.55 -19.64 19.79
C ALA A 151 9.05 -19.99 19.74
N THR A 152 9.69 -19.78 18.59
CA THR A 152 11.13 -19.98 18.46
C THR A 152 11.93 -19.08 19.42
N GLN A 153 11.50 -17.85 19.62
CA GLN A 153 12.14 -16.91 20.54
C GLN A 153 12.01 -17.36 22.00
N LEU A 154 10.83 -17.84 22.41
CA LEU A 154 10.59 -18.41 23.74
C LEU A 154 11.47 -19.64 23.98
N GLU A 155 11.57 -20.52 22.99
CA GLU A 155 12.40 -21.71 23.05
C GLU A 155 13.88 -21.36 23.18
N ASN A 156 14.39 -20.45 22.37
CA ASN A 156 15.78 -19.96 22.45
C ASN A 156 16.08 -19.35 23.82
N ARG A 157 15.14 -18.57 24.39
CA ARG A 157 15.29 -18.01 25.74
C ARG A 157 15.33 -19.09 26.82
N ALA A 158 14.47 -20.12 26.70
CA ALA A 158 14.45 -21.26 27.64
C ALA A 158 15.72 -22.10 27.57
N LEU A 159 16.41 -22.12 26.42
CA LEU A 159 17.69 -22.82 26.20
C LEU A 159 18.92 -21.94 26.51
N GLY A 160 18.74 -20.64 26.77
CA GLY A 160 19.85 -19.69 26.96
C GLY A 160 20.64 -19.40 25.67
N THR A 161 20.08 -19.74 24.50
CA THR A 161 20.73 -19.51 23.21
C THR A 161 20.54 -18.04 22.75
N PRO A 162 21.50 -17.48 21.97
CA PRO A 162 21.38 -16.11 21.47
C PRO A 162 20.16 -15.96 20.54
N ASP A 163 19.62 -14.75 20.50
CA ASP A 163 18.33 -14.42 19.88
C ASP A 163 18.46 -14.01 18.40
N ASP A 164 19.43 -14.51 17.66
CA ASP A 164 19.77 -14.36 16.22
C ASP A 164 18.84 -13.46 15.38
N GLY A 165 18.57 -12.22 15.83
CA GLY A 165 17.72 -11.27 15.13
C GLY A 165 16.20 -11.57 15.16
N LEU A 166 15.73 -12.54 15.95
CA LEU A 166 14.30 -12.87 16.06
C LEU A 166 13.51 -11.70 16.69
N ALA A 167 14.12 -10.99 17.66
CA ALA A 167 13.54 -9.79 18.26
C ALA A 167 13.32 -8.69 17.20
N GLN A 168 14.31 -8.48 16.33
CA GLN A 168 14.20 -7.54 15.20
C GLN A 168 13.13 -7.97 14.21
N THR A 169 13.06 -9.26 13.92
CA THR A 169 12.03 -9.82 13.03
C THR A 169 10.63 -9.64 13.60
N LEU A 170 10.44 -9.85 14.90
CA LEU A 170 9.17 -9.62 15.57
C LEU A 170 8.81 -8.13 15.58
N ALA A 171 9.78 -7.23 15.83
CA ALA A 171 9.58 -5.79 15.79
C ALA A 171 9.17 -5.30 14.40
N THR A 172 9.83 -5.76 13.34
CA THR A 172 9.46 -5.42 11.95
C THR A 172 8.07 -5.93 11.58
N LEU A 173 7.69 -7.10 12.07
CA LEU A 173 6.38 -7.68 11.87
C LEU A 173 5.30 -6.90 12.61
N CYS A 174 5.55 -6.47 13.84
CA CYS A 174 4.67 -5.56 14.59
C CYS A 174 4.51 -4.22 13.88
N ALA A 175 5.60 -3.62 13.37
CA ALA A 175 5.55 -2.38 12.60
C ALA A 175 4.70 -2.53 11.33
N HIS A 176 4.85 -3.63 10.61
CA HIS A 176 4.02 -3.94 9.43
C HIS A 176 2.53 -4.12 9.81
N MET A 177 2.23 -4.86 10.87
CA MET A 177 0.85 -5.03 11.35
C MET A 177 0.24 -3.71 11.82
N SER A 178 1.00 -2.88 12.54
CA SER A 178 0.59 -1.53 12.94
C SER A 178 0.26 -0.69 11.70
N HIS A 179 1.13 -0.67 10.71
CA HIS A 179 0.88 0.05 9.45
C HIS A 179 -0.41 -0.42 8.78
N VAL A 180 -0.68 -1.73 8.72
CA VAL A 180 -1.92 -2.28 8.14
C VAL A 180 -3.15 -1.85 8.94
N VAL A 181 -3.09 -1.89 10.27
CA VAL A 181 -4.19 -1.49 11.16
C VAL A 181 -4.46 0.01 11.04
N TYR A 182 -3.42 0.85 11.09
CA TYR A 182 -3.55 2.31 11.04
C TYR A 182 -3.87 2.86 9.65
N THR A 183 -3.34 2.26 8.57
CA THR A 183 -3.65 2.67 7.19
C THR A 183 -5.08 2.31 6.81
N SER A 184 -5.64 1.28 7.44
CA SER A 184 -7.03 0.87 7.24
C SER A 184 -8.05 1.78 7.93
N ARG A 185 -7.69 2.92 8.48
CA ARG A 185 -8.43 4.00 9.20
C ARG A 185 -9.97 3.97 9.20
N ASN A 186 -10.57 2.86 8.86
CA ASN A 186 -12.01 2.70 8.80
C ASN A 186 -12.45 1.94 10.05
N THR A 187 -13.33 2.54 10.84
CA THR A 187 -14.06 1.87 11.92
C THR A 187 -14.65 0.52 11.48
N ARG A 188 -14.95 0.39 10.18
CA ARG A 188 -15.38 -0.86 9.56
C ARG A 188 -14.28 -1.94 9.48
N PHE A 189 -12.99 -1.59 9.43
CA PHE A 189 -11.92 -2.59 9.42
C PHE A 189 -11.83 -3.28 10.79
N LEU A 190 -11.84 -2.51 11.87
CA LEU A 190 -11.88 -3.05 13.23
C LEU A 190 -13.19 -3.78 13.55
N ALA A 191 -14.28 -3.46 12.86
CA ALA A 191 -15.55 -4.18 12.97
C ALA A 191 -15.52 -5.56 12.26
N THR A 192 -14.58 -5.79 11.33
CA THR A 192 -14.42 -7.09 10.66
C THR A 192 -13.68 -8.07 11.57
N GLY A 193 -14.04 -9.35 11.53
CA GLY A 193 -13.33 -10.41 12.26
C GLY A 193 -11.82 -10.42 11.97
N TYR A 194 -11.43 -10.19 10.70
CA TYR A 194 -10.04 -10.09 10.29
C TYR A 194 -9.31 -8.88 10.94
N GLY A 195 -9.96 -7.72 10.98
CA GLY A 195 -9.40 -6.52 11.61
C GLY A 195 -9.21 -6.69 13.12
N LYS A 196 -10.21 -7.25 13.80
CA LYS A 196 -10.15 -7.54 15.24
C LYS A 196 -9.00 -8.49 15.57
N ILE A 197 -8.88 -9.58 14.83
CA ILE A 197 -7.83 -10.58 15.04
C ILE A 197 -6.44 -9.95 14.84
N ASN A 198 -6.21 -9.24 13.73
CA ASN A 198 -4.91 -8.58 13.50
C ASN A 198 -4.58 -7.56 14.60
N TYR A 199 -5.56 -6.79 15.08
CA TYR A 199 -5.37 -5.83 16.15
C TYR A 199 -5.03 -6.52 17.48
N LEU A 200 -5.77 -7.56 17.84
CA LEU A 200 -5.51 -8.34 19.08
C LEU A 200 -4.13 -8.99 19.06
N PHE A 201 -3.75 -9.62 17.92
CA PHE A 201 -2.43 -10.23 17.81
C PHE A 201 -1.30 -9.19 17.77
N LEU A 202 -1.53 -8.01 17.19
CA LEU A 202 -0.57 -6.91 17.26
C LEU A 202 -0.29 -6.52 18.73
N LEU A 203 -1.34 -6.31 19.53
CA LEU A 203 -1.20 -6.00 20.94
C LEU A 203 -0.52 -7.14 21.72
N PHE A 204 -0.87 -8.38 21.40
CA PHE A 204 -0.26 -9.56 22.00
C PHE A 204 1.24 -9.61 21.71
N PHE A 205 1.65 -9.47 20.45
CA PHE A 205 3.07 -9.49 20.07
C PHE A 205 3.86 -8.34 20.69
N GLN A 206 3.28 -7.14 20.76
CA GLN A 206 3.92 -5.99 21.41
C GLN A 206 4.14 -6.24 22.91
N ARG A 207 3.13 -6.78 23.61
CA ARG A 207 3.25 -7.13 25.02
C ARG A 207 4.25 -8.24 25.27
N MET A 208 4.23 -9.30 24.46
CA MET A 208 5.18 -10.40 24.56
C MET A 208 6.62 -9.95 24.28
N ALA A 209 6.84 -9.10 23.27
CA ALA A 209 8.14 -8.52 22.99
C ALA A 209 8.67 -7.68 24.19
N TYR A 210 7.78 -6.89 24.80
CA TYR A 210 8.10 -6.12 26.00
C TYR A 210 8.45 -7.04 27.19
N CYS A 211 7.63 -8.05 27.46
CA CYS A 211 7.88 -9.02 28.55
C CYS A 211 9.20 -9.75 28.35
N LEU A 212 9.49 -10.22 27.14
CA LEU A 212 10.74 -10.91 26.84
C LEU A 212 11.95 -10.00 27.00
N ALA A 213 11.84 -8.74 26.63
CA ALA A 213 12.94 -7.77 26.76
C ALA A 213 13.25 -7.42 28.22
N HIS A 214 12.22 -7.31 29.07
CA HIS A 214 12.39 -6.80 30.44
C HIS A 214 12.53 -7.92 31.48
N PHE A 215 11.81 -9.01 31.36
CA PHE A 215 11.81 -10.08 32.35
C PHE A 215 12.74 -11.24 32.01
N PHE A 216 13.03 -11.43 30.71
CA PHE A 216 13.83 -12.55 30.21
C PHE A 216 14.91 -12.03 29.23
N PRO A 217 15.88 -11.20 29.67
CA PRO A 217 16.90 -10.68 28.77
C PRO A 217 17.77 -11.80 28.16
N ALA A 218 18.30 -11.57 26.96
CA ALA A 218 19.14 -12.55 26.28
C ALA A 218 20.44 -12.80 27.02
N GLY A 219 20.85 -14.08 27.08
CA GLY A 219 22.15 -14.45 27.70
C GLY A 219 22.13 -14.62 29.21
N GLN A 220 20.97 -14.49 29.88
CA GLN A 220 20.83 -14.88 31.28
C GLN A 220 20.43 -16.35 31.40
N THR A 221 21.10 -17.08 32.30
CA THR A 221 20.67 -18.41 32.71
C THR A 221 19.40 -18.31 33.54
N LEU A 222 18.31 -18.78 33.04
CA LEU A 222 17.01 -18.79 33.72
C LEU A 222 16.98 -19.85 34.82
N ALA A 223 16.23 -19.61 35.87
CA ALA A 223 15.92 -20.63 36.88
C ALA A 223 15.19 -21.82 36.17
N PRO A 224 15.43 -23.07 36.61
CA PRO A 224 14.84 -24.24 35.96
C PRO A 224 13.30 -24.20 35.87
N GLN A 225 12.65 -23.57 36.83
CA GLN A 225 11.20 -23.35 36.87
C GLN A 225 10.75 -22.40 35.75
N ASP A 226 11.44 -21.28 35.55
CA ASP A 226 11.12 -20.28 34.53
C ASP A 226 11.38 -20.85 33.12
N ALA A 227 12.48 -21.58 32.93
CA ALA A 227 12.76 -22.27 31.68
C ALA A 227 11.72 -23.32 31.31
N SER A 228 11.22 -24.08 32.30
CA SER A 228 10.12 -25.03 32.07
C SER A 228 8.81 -24.34 31.68
N TYR A 229 8.53 -23.20 32.30
CA TYR A 229 7.35 -22.39 32.00
C TYR A 229 7.39 -21.80 30.59
N LEU A 230 8.52 -21.27 30.17
CA LEU A 230 8.69 -20.76 28.80
C LEU A 230 8.55 -21.85 27.73
N ARG A 231 9.02 -23.08 28.01
CA ARG A 231 8.82 -24.22 27.12
C ARG A 231 7.36 -24.67 27.01
N GLN A 232 6.57 -24.54 28.07
CA GLN A 232 5.14 -24.82 28.00
C GLN A 232 4.36 -23.78 27.18
N LEU A 233 4.89 -22.56 27.07
CA LEU A 233 4.27 -21.47 26.28
C LEU A 233 4.71 -21.46 24.82
N SER A 234 5.80 -22.14 24.44
CA SER A 234 6.30 -22.24 23.07
C SER A 234 5.52 -23.28 22.27
#